data_75bc1fea645573b549717f42466aed3e
#
_entry.id   75bc1fea645573b549717f42466aed3e
#
_cell.length_a   1.000
_cell.length_b   1.000
_cell.length_c   1.000
_cell.angle_alpha   90.00
_cell.angle_beta   90.00
_cell.angle_gamma   90.00
#
_symmetry.space_group_name_H-M   'P 1'
#
loop_
_entity.id
_entity.type
_entity.pdbx_description
1 polymer ?
#
loop_
_entity_poly.entity_id
_entity_poly.type
_entity_poly.pdbx_seq_one_letter_code
_entity_poly.pdbx_strand_id
1 'polypeptide(L)'
;KKIDENMVFFSSFNGKYYTDSPKAIYLYMKNNPEFKNYKFVWAFSEPENHKDLECEDTIIVKQDSKSYEKYLTIAKYWVTNHRVYDYIYPKKNQVYVQCWHGTPLKRLGFDLQKTDNALNTLKEMQHKYLIEAKKLNYMVSPSKFTSEKLCSAFNLKEVHKENCIIEQGYPRNDFLYNYTEDDVKRIKQKLGIDGINKKII
;
A
#
# COMPACT_ATOMS: atom_id res chain seq x y z
N LYS A 1 21.93 -5.46 8.83
CA LYS A 1 22.03 -4.00 8.60
C LYS A 1 21.21 -3.27 9.66
N LYS A 2 21.67 -2.08 10.11
CA LYS A 2 20.95 -1.21 11.03
C LYS A 2 19.71 -0.63 10.33
N ILE A 3 18.62 -0.48 11.08
CA ILE A 3 17.41 0.18 10.59
C ILE A 3 17.63 1.69 10.58
N ASP A 4 17.17 2.35 9.54
CA ASP A 4 17.08 3.81 9.44
C ASP A 4 15.69 4.21 9.92
N GLU A 5 15.62 4.84 11.10
CA GLU A 5 14.38 5.19 11.80
C GLU A 5 13.52 6.21 11.01
N ASN A 6 14.13 6.96 10.09
CA ASN A 6 13.47 7.98 9.27
C ASN A 6 13.29 7.54 7.81
N MET A 7 13.35 6.27 7.52
CA MET A 7 13.17 5.76 6.15
C MET A 7 11.84 5.04 5.99
N VAL A 8 11.11 5.40 4.95
CA VAL A 8 9.84 4.77 4.57
C VAL A 8 9.96 4.12 3.20
N PHE A 9 9.61 2.86 3.11
CA PHE A 9 9.57 2.09 1.89
C PHE A 9 8.13 1.99 1.37
N PHE A 10 7.91 2.35 0.11
CA PHE A 10 6.61 2.32 -0.56
C PHE A 10 6.61 1.36 -1.75
N SER A 11 5.50 0.67 -1.92
CA SER A 11 5.20 -0.08 -3.14
C SER A 11 3.69 -0.19 -3.35
N SER A 12 3.24 0.01 -4.57
CA SER A 12 1.84 -0.09 -4.97
C SER A 12 1.67 -1.15 -6.05
N PHE A 13 0.71 -2.07 -5.86
CA PHE A 13 0.40 -3.15 -6.81
C PHE A 13 1.65 -3.90 -7.30
N ASN A 14 2.51 -4.26 -6.36
CA ASN A 14 3.78 -4.95 -6.63
C ASN A 14 4.69 -4.18 -7.59
N GLY A 15 4.80 -2.86 -7.38
CA GLY A 15 5.64 -1.97 -8.16
C GLY A 15 5.08 -1.55 -9.53
N LYS A 16 3.84 -1.92 -9.86
CA LYS A 16 3.26 -1.62 -11.19
C LYS A 16 2.85 -0.17 -11.35
N TYR A 17 2.44 0.51 -10.27
CA TYR A 17 1.80 1.82 -10.39
C TYR A 17 2.23 2.77 -9.26
N TYR A 18 2.33 4.05 -9.59
CA TYR A 18 2.42 5.15 -8.63
C TYR A 18 1.02 5.65 -8.28
N THR A 19 0.34 4.99 -7.35
CA THR A 19 -1.08 5.24 -7.06
C THR A 19 -1.52 4.76 -5.68
N ASP A 20 -2.81 4.90 -5.41
CA ASP A 20 -3.52 4.36 -4.26
C ASP A 20 -3.07 4.96 -2.92
N SER A 21 -3.42 4.32 -1.82
CA SER A 21 -3.14 4.78 -0.45
C SER A 21 -1.65 4.95 -0.15
N PRO A 22 -0.72 4.09 -0.65
CA PRO A 22 0.71 4.35 -0.49
C PRO A 22 1.15 5.69 -1.09
N LYS A 23 0.62 6.08 -2.28
CA LYS A 23 0.90 7.39 -2.87
C LYS A 23 0.32 8.53 -2.02
N ALA A 24 -0.90 8.39 -1.53
CA ALA A 24 -1.53 9.43 -0.71
C ALA A 24 -0.73 9.67 0.58
N ILE A 25 -0.29 8.61 1.25
CA ILE A 25 0.55 8.69 2.45
C ILE A 25 1.90 9.34 2.10
N TYR A 26 2.56 8.92 1.02
CA TYR A 26 3.82 9.51 0.58
C TYR A 26 3.68 11.02 0.33
N LEU A 27 2.65 11.44 -0.41
CA LEU A 27 2.43 12.87 -0.72
C LEU A 27 2.14 13.68 0.55
N TYR A 28 1.38 13.14 1.48
CA TYR A 28 1.15 13.77 2.78
C TYR A 28 2.47 13.97 3.55
N MET A 29 3.27 12.91 3.68
CA MET A 29 4.55 12.98 4.38
C MET A 29 5.54 13.93 3.69
N LYS A 30 5.60 13.89 2.36
CA LYS A 30 6.48 14.74 1.55
C LYS A 30 6.20 16.24 1.73
N ASN A 31 4.93 16.59 1.92
CA ASN A 31 4.48 17.98 2.04
C ASN A 31 4.34 18.47 3.50
N ASN A 32 4.53 17.58 4.49
CA ASN A 32 4.40 17.94 5.89
C ASN A 32 5.78 18.15 6.51
N PRO A 33 6.06 19.34 7.09
CA PRO A 33 7.35 19.69 7.71
C PRO A 33 7.82 18.73 8.82
N GLU A 34 6.91 18.00 9.46
CA GLU A 34 7.25 17.01 10.48
C GLU A 34 8.13 15.88 9.92
N PHE A 35 8.00 15.59 8.62
CA PHE A 35 8.76 14.53 7.93
C PHE A 35 9.95 15.05 7.11
N LYS A 36 10.38 16.30 7.30
CA LYS A 36 11.49 16.93 6.54
C LYS A 36 12.81 16.16 6.58
N ASN A 37 13.03 15.34 7.61
CA ASN A 37 14.24 14.53 7.76
C ASN A 37 14.05 13.08 7.30
N TYR A 38 12.88 12.76 6.75
CA TYR A 38 12.59 11.41 6.26
C TYR A 38 13.12 11.19 4.85
N LYS A 39 13.47 9.94 4.58
CA LYS A 39 13.82 9.45 3.25
C LYS A 39 12.78 8.47 2.77
N PHE A 40 12.40 8.60 1.53
CA PHE A 40 11.37 7.78 0.91
C PHE A 40 11.99 6.89 -0.16
N VAL A 41 11.58 5.65 -0.19
CA VAL A 41 12.02 4.68 -1.20
C VAL A 41 10.78 4.15 -1.90
N TRP A 42 10.70 4.32 -3.22
CA TRP A 42 9.67 3.73 -4.03
C TRP A 42 10.21 2.58 -4.87
N ALA A 43 9.52 1.45 -4.84
CA ALA A 43 9.84 0.30 -5.68
C ALA A 43 8.89 0.23 -6.88
N PHE A 44 9.46 0.15 -8.09
CA PHE A 44 8.74 0.02 -9.35
C PHE A 44 9.26 -1.15 -10.19
N SER A 45 8.35 -1.81 -10.93
CA SER A 45 8.71 -2.83 -11.92
C SER A 45 9.51 -2.20 -13.07
N GLU A 46 9.12 -0.98 -13.47
CA GLU A 46 9.75 -0.17 -14.53
C GLU A 46 10.16 1.19 -13.94
N PRO A 47 11.26 1.27 -13.19
CA PRO A 47 11.69 2.49 -12.51
C PRO A 47 12.00 3.64 -13.45
N GLU A 48 12.37 3.36 -14.70
CA GLU A 48 12.63 4.34 -15.75
C GLU A 48 11.44 5.24 -16.05
N ASN A 49 10.22 4.76 -15.85
CA ASN A 49 8.97 5.49 -16.07
C ASN A 49 8.62 6.44 -14.92
N HIS A 50 9.42 6.43 -13.84
CA HIS A 50 9.15 7.17 -12.60
C HIS A 50 10.38 7.98 -12.11
N LYS A 51 11.35 8.23 -12.98
CA LYS A 51 12.56 9.00 -12.62
C LYS A 51 12.27 10.44 -12.21
N ASP A 52 11.16 11.00 -12.67
CA ASP A 52 10.65 12.31 -12.27
C ASP A 52 10.33 12.43 -10.77
N LEU A 53 10.14 11.31 -10.08
CA LEU A 53 9.94 11.26 -8.64
C LEU A 53 11.26 11.28 -7.85
N GLU A 54 12.39 10.97 -8.49
CA GLU A 54 13.68 10.88 -7.82
C GLU A 54 14.22 12.27 -7.46
N CYS A 55 14.57 12.45 -6.20
CA CYS A 55 15.11 13.70 -5.67
C CYS A 55 15.96 13.43 -4.41
N GLU A 56 16.40 14.48 -3.71
CA GLU A 56 17.30 14.36 -2.55
C GLU A 56 16.79 13.42 -1.47
N ASP A 57 15.49 13.44 -1.19
CA ASP A 57 14.85 12.63 -0.14
C ASP A 57 14.06 11.43 -0.68
N THR A 58 13.95 11.26 -1.99
CA THR A 58 13.19 10.16 -2.63
C THR A 58 14.06 9.35 -3.57
N ILE A 59 14.17 8.07 -3.29
CA ILE A 59 14.98 7.08 -4.01
C ILE A 59 14.05 6.16 -4.78
N ILE A 60 14.35 5.90 -6.04
CA ILE A 60 13.62 4.95 -6.87
C ILE A 60 14.44 3.68 -7.02
N VAL A 61 13.80 2.53 -6.82
CA VAL A 61 14.44 1.21 -6.97
C VAL A 61 13.61 0.30 -7.86
N LYS A 62 14.30 -0.61 -8.54
CA LYS A 62 13.64 -1.67 -9.29
C LYS A 62 13.08 -2.73 -8.34
N GLN A 63 11.80 -3.06 -8.50
CA GLN A 63 11.14 -4.18 -7.81
C GLN A 63 11.99 -5.45 -7.99
N ASP A 64 12.10 -6.25 -6.94
CA ASP A 64 12.80 -7.55 -6.93
C ASP A 64 14.32 -7.47 -7.25
N SER A 65 14.91 -6.30 -7.09
CA SER A 65 16.37 -6.11 -7.23
C SER A 65 17.08 -6.19 -5.89
N LYS A 66 18.42 -6.28 -5.92
CA LYS A 66 19.27 -6.18 -4.72
C LYS A 66 19.05 -4.87 -3.94
N SER A 67 18.72 -3.77 -4.66
CA SER A 67 18.39 -2.50 -4.03
C SER A 67 17.04 -2.55 -3.32
N TYR A 68 16.02 -3.16 -3.92
CA TYR A 68 14.73 -3.45 -3.29
C TYR A 68 14.92 -4.18 -1.96
N GLU A 69 15.61 -5.32 -1.95
CA GLU A 69 15.90 -6.09 -0.74
C GLU A 69 16.70 -5.29 0.29
N LYS A 70 17.69 -4.53 -0.17
CA LYS A 70 18.49 -3.64 0.69
C LYS A 70 17.59 -2.66 1.44
N TYR A 71 16.71 -1.95 0.72
CA TYR A 71 15.90 -0.91 1.32
C TYR A 71 14.76 -1.47 2.17
N LEU A 72 14.12 -2.59 1.79
CA LEU A 72 13.23 -3.32 2.69
C LEU A 72 13.92 -3.68 4.02
N THR A 73 15.19 -4.10 3.95
CA THR A 73 15.94 -4.50 5.15
C THR A 73 16.25 -3.35 6.10
N ILE A 74 16.40 -2.11 5.59
CA ILE A 74 16.83 -0.96 6.40
C ILE A 74 15.74 0.07 6.67
N ALA A 75 14.67 0.15 5.87
CA ALA A 75 13.58 1.08 6.11
C ALA A 75 12.83 0.75 7.40
N LYS A 76 12.57 1.75 8.22
CA LYS A 76 11.77 1.63 9.44
C LYS A 76 10.34 1.25 9.14
N TYR A 77 9.74 1.87 8.13
CA TYR A 77 8.35 1.70 7.76
C TYR A 77 8.21 1.10 6.37
N TRP A 78 7.33 0.12 6.24
CA TRP A 78 6.88 -0.40 4.95
C TRP A 78 5.42 -0.03 4.75
N VAL A 79 5.10 0.57 3.63
CA VAL A 79 3.75 0.99 3.27
C VAL A 79 3.40 0.39 1.91
N THR A 80 2.54 -0.61 1.89
CA THR A 80 2.15 -1.29 0.66
C THR A 80 0.63 -1.51 0.60
N ASN A 81 0.10 -1.74 -0.59
CA ASN A 81 -1.29 -2.13 -0.79
C ASN A 81 -1.45 -3.55 -1.37
N HIS A 82 -0.36 -4.31 -1.40
CA HIS A 82 -0.30 -5.70 -1.82
C HIS A 82 0.49 -6.51 -0.81
N ARG A 83 0.37 -7.83 -0.84
CA ARG A 83 1.15 -8.70 0.04
C ARG A 83 2.61 -8.73 -0.41
N VAL A 84 3.53 -8.63 0.54
CA VAL A 84 4.95 -8.86 0.26
C VAL A 84 5.22 -10.37 0.17
N TYR A 85 6.34 -10.76 -0.48
CA TYR A 85 6.69 -12.18 -0.65
C TYR A 85 6.67 -12.94 0.68
N ASP A 86 6.22 -14.19 0.65
CA ASP A 86 5.98 -15.01 1.83
C ASP A 86 7.24 -15.19 2.69
N TYR A 87 8.42 -15.21 2.06
CA TYR A 87 9.72 -15.35 2.73
C TYR A 87 10.32 -14.05 3.29
N ILE A 88 9.71 -12.89 3.00
CA ILE A 88 10.16 -11.58 3.50
C ILE A 88 9.39 -11.21 4.76
N TYR A 89 10.11 -11.06 5.85
CA TYR A 89 9.55 -10.67 7.14
C TYR A 89 10.16 -9.35 7.63
N PRO A 90 9.34 -8.42 8.18
CA PRO A 90 9.88 -7.25 8.86
C PRO A 90 10.66 -7.68 10.11
N LYS A 91 11.75 -6.99 10.42
CA LYS A 91 12.48 -7.14 11.68
C LYS A 91 11.62 -6.63 12.83
N LYS A 92 11.93 -7.05 14.06
CA LYS A 92 11.19 -6.69 15.29
C LYS A 92 10.92 -5.18 15.42
N ASN A 93 11.85 -4.33 14.98
CA ASN A 93 11.75 -2.88 15.09
C ASN A 93 11.29 -2.19 13.80
N GLN A 94 10.90 -2.93 12.78
CA GLN A 94 10.27 -2.36 11.58
C GLN A 94 8.75 -2.36 11.75
N VAL A 95 8.09 -1.45 11.07
CA VAL A 95 6.63 -1.28 11.10
C VAL A 95 6.09 -1.52 9.69
N TYR A 96 5.20 -2.50 9.55
CA TYR A 96 4.55 -2.82 8.30
C TYR A 96 3.09 -2.35 8.30
N VAL A 97 2.78 -1.40 7.43
CA VAL A 97 1.45 -0.86 7.17
C VAL A 97 0.92 -1.42 5.86
N GLN A 98 -0.12 -2.24 5.95
CA GLN A 98 -0.84 -2.77 4.80
C GLN A 98 -2.06 -1.90 4.51
N CYS A 99 -2.07 -1.21 3.36
CA CYS A 99 -3.18 -0.35 2.96
C CYS A 99 -4.33 -1.12 2.33
N TRP A 100 -4.08 -2.37 1.91
CA TRP A 100 -4.95 -3.11 1.02
C TRP A 100 -5.30 -2.27 -0.23
N HIS A 101 -6.24 -2.69 -1.05
CA HIS A 101 -6.49 -2.00 -2.32
C HIS A 101 -7.97 -1.88 -2.68
N GLY A 102 -8.86 -2.27 -1.78
CA GLY A 102 -10.29 -2.10 -1.97
C GLY A 102 -11.13 -2.82 -0.92
N THR A 103 -12.40 -2.43 -0.83
CA THR A 103 -13.39 -3.11 -0.01
C THR A 103 -13.63 -4.52 -0.53
N PRO A 104 -13.55 -5.57 0.30
CA PRO A 104 -13.79 -6.94 -0.11
C PRO A 104 -15.23 -7.14 -0.58
N LEU A 105 -15.45 -7.26 -1.90
CA LEU A 105 -16.75 -7.61 -2.49
C LEU A 105 -16.89 -9.12 -2.69
N LYS A 106 -15.76 -9.84 -2.73
CA LYS A 106 -15.69 -11.29 -2.83
C LYS A 106 -15.10 -11.85 -1.55
N ARG A 107 -15.36 -13.12 -1.27
CA ARG A 107 -14.70 -13.84 -0.18
C ARG A 107 -13.20 -13.93 -0.46
N LEU A 108 -12.39 -13.72 0.56
CA LEU A 108 -10.93 -13.72 0.50
C LEU A 108 -10.35 -14.66 1.55
N GLY A 109 -9.15 -15.16 1.33
CA GLY A 109 -8.36 -15.87 2.31
C GLY A 109 -9.14 -16.98 3.05
N PHE A 110 -9.32 -16.83 4.35
CA PHE A 110 -10.02 -17.81 5.19
C PHE A 110 -11.54 -17.83 4.98
N ASP A 111 -12.14 -16.81 4.38
CA ASP A 111 -13.57 -16.80 4.05
C ASP A 111 -13.89 -17.57 2.76
N LEU A 112 -12.89 -18.02 2.01
CA LEU A 112 -13.06 -18.86 0.82
C LEU A 112 -13.63 -20.22 1.21
N GLN A 113 -14.65 -20.67 0.47
CA GLN A 113 -15.23 -22.02 0.61
C GLN A 113 -14.62 -23.00 -0.40
N LYS A 114 -14.21 -22.50 -1.54
CA LYS A 114 -13.54 -23.23 -2.61
C LYS A 114 -12.58 -22.33 -3.34
N THR A 115 -11.66 -22.88 -4.07
CA THR A 115 -10.81 -22.13 -4.99
C THR A 115 -11.11 -22.56 -6.43
N ASP A 116 -11.31 -21.58 -7.31
CA ASP A 116 -11.41 -21.80 -8.76
C ASP A 116 -10.03 -21.63 -9.42
N ASN A 117 -8.98 -21.41 -8.61
CA ASN A 117 -7.62 -21.25 -9.09
C ASN A 117 -6.95 -22.62 -9.27
N ALA A 118 -6.66 -22.98 -10.53
CA ALA A 118 -5.97 -24.21 -10.86
C ALA A 118 -4.55 -24.33 -10.28
N LEU A 119 -3.95 -23.20 -9.86
CA LEU A 119 -2.57 -23.12 -9.39
C LEU A 119 -2.42 -23.19 -7.86
N ASN A 120 -3.51 -23.04 -7.11
CA ASN A 120 -3.43 -23.01 -5.63
C ASN A 120 -4.63 -23.75 -5.02
N THR A 121 -4.35 -24.60 -4.06
CA THR A 121 -5.39 -25.20 -3.21
C THR A 121 -5.96 -24.16 -2.24
N LEU A 122 -7.11 -24.45 -1.66
CA LEU A 122 -7.71 -23.61 -0.61
C LEU A 122 -6.76 -23.41 0.58
N LYS A 123 -6.07 -24.48 1.00
CA LYS A 123 -5.10 -24.43 2.10
C LYS A 123 -3.90 -23.53 1.78
N GLU A 124 -3.37 -23.58 0.56
CA GLU A 124 -2.27 -22.69 0.14
C GLU A 124 -2.71 -21.22 0.10
N MET A 125 -3.92 -20.95 -0.38
CA MET A 125 -4.48 -19.60 -0.36
C MET A 125 -4.62 -19.08 1.07
N GLN A 126 -5.22 -19.85 1.97
CA GLN A 126 -5.35 -19.51 3.39
C GLN A 126 -3.99 -19.30 4.06
N HIS A 127 -3.03 -20.18 3.76
CA HIS A 127 -1.67 -20.08 4.28
C HIS A 127 -0.97 -18.77 3.90
N LYS A 128 -1.12 -18.32 2.64
CA LYS A 128 -0.59 -17.03 2.19
C LYS A 128 -1.18 -15.84 2.96
N TYR A 129 -2.49 -15.88 3.25
CA TYR A 129 -3.11 -14.83 4.05
C TYR A 129 -2.65 -14.85 5.50
N LEU A 130 -2.46 -16.04 6.08
CA LEU A 130 -1.95 -16.20 7.45
C LEU A 130 -0.51 -15.71 7.58
N ILE A 131 0.36 -16.02 6.60
CA ILE A 131 1.74 -15.50 6.56
C ILE A 131 1.73 -13.97 6.55
N GLU A 132 0.90 -13.36 5.70
CA GLU A 132 0.79 -11.91 5.64
C GLU A 132 0.29 -11.33 6.96
N ALA A 133 -0.75 -11.92 7.56
CA ALA A 133 -1.28 -11.51 8.87
C ALA A 133 -0.19 -11.46 9.95
N LYS A 134 0.70 -12.45 9.98
CA LYS A 134 1.82 -12.50 10.95
C LYS A 134 2.80 -11.35 10.82
N LYS A 135 2.92 -10.77 9.63
CA LYS A 135 3.87 -9.66 9.34
C LYS A 135 3.33 -8.30 9.73
N LEU A 136 2.01 -8.10 9.72
CA LEU A 136 1.37 -6.80 9.87
C LEU A 136 1.60 -6.18 11.23
N ASN A 137 1.85 -4.86 11.25
CA ASN A 137 1.67 -4.02 12.42
C ASN A 137 0.35 -3.26 12.33
N TYR A 138 0.01 -2.78 11.12
CA TYR A 138 -1.22 -2.03 10.88
C TYR A 138 -1.85 -2.45 9.54
N MET A 139 -3.19 -2.43 9.49
CA MET A 139 -3.98 -2.64 8.29
C MET A 139 -5.04 -1.56 8.18
N VAL A 140 -5.02 -0.82 7.07
CA VAL A 140 -5.96 0.28 6.83
C VAL A 140 -7.32 -0.25 6.41
N SER A 141 -8.38 0.31 7.00
CA SER A 141 -9.78 -0.02 6.67
C SER A 141 -10.64 1.24 6.58
N PRO A 142 -11.56 1.35 5.61
CA PRO A 142 -12.42 2.50 5.45
C PRO A 142 -13.73 2.40 6.25
N SER A 143 -14.09 1.24 6.79
CA SER A 143 -15.39 1.03 7.42
C SER A 143 -15.42 -0.23 8.27
N LYS A 144 -16.37 -0.30 9.18
CA LYS A 144 -16.65 -1.48 10.02
C LYS A 144 -16.82 -2.76 9.19
N PHE A 145 -17.56 -2.68 8.08
CA PHE A 145 -17.74 -3.83 7.17
C PHE A 145 -16.38 -4.35 6.66
N THR A 146 -15.53 -3.45 6.16
CA THR A 146 -14.21 -3.83 5.65
C THR A 146 -13.33 -4.38 6.77
N SER A 147 -13.35 -3.76 7.95
CA SER A 147 -12.61 -4.22 9.13
C SER A 147 -12.98 -5.66 9.51
N GLU A 148 -14.26 -5.95 9.59
CA GLU A 148 -14.75 -7.30 9.90
C GLU A 148 -14.32 -8.32 8.82
N LYS A 149 -14.43 -7.96 7.53
CA LYS A 149 -14.05 -8.85 6.43
C LYS A 149 -12.54 -9.07 6.33
N LEU A 150 -11.73 -8.04 6.54
CA LEU A 150 -10.27 -8.20 6.57
C LEU A 150 -9.82 -9.02 7.80
N CYS A 151 -10.42 -8.78 8.98
CA CYS A 151 -10.14 -9.54 10.18
C CYS A 151 -10.40 -11.05 9.97
N SER A 152 -11.53 -11.39 9.35
CA SER A 152 -11.91 -12.77 9.03
C SER A 152 -11.01 -13.36 7.93
N ALA A 153 -10.87 -12.67 6.80
CA ALA A 153 -10.12 -13.15 5.64
C ALA A 153 -8.63 -13.42 5.93
N PHE A 154 -8.01 -12.59 6.76
CA PHE A 154 -6.62 -12.75 7.19
C PHE A 154 -6.47 -13.59 8.46
N ASN A 155 -7.58 -14.04 9.06
CA ASN A 155 -7.61 -14.79 10.32
C ASN A 155 -6.79 -14.08 11.43
N LEU A 156 -7.01 -12.76 11.57
CA LEU A 156 -6.21 -11.92 12.47
C LEU A 156 -6.33 -12.35 13.94
N LYS A 157 -7.45 -12.95 14.34
CA LYS A 157 -7.66 -13.49 15.70
C LYS A 157 -6.70 -14.63 16.03
N GLU A 158 -6.46 -15.53 15.08
CA GLU A 158 -5.54 -16.66 15.23
C GLU A 158 -4.10 -16.21 15.53
N VAL A 159 -3.72 -15.05 15.00
CA VAL A 159 -2.39 -14.47 15.19
C VAL A 159 -2.36 -13.33 16.21
N HIS A 160 -3.44 -13.13 16.97
CA HIS A 160 -3.59 -12.08 17.99
C HIS A 160 -3.29 -10.67 17.47
N LYS A 161 -3.83 -10.36 16.27
CA LYS A 161 -3.63 -9.07 15.59
C LYS A 161 -4.93 -8.38 15.18
N GLU A 162 -6.05 -8.70 15.81
CA GLU A 162 -7.32 -8.02 15.56
C GLU A 162 -7.27 -6.51 15.80
N ASN A 163 -6.39 -6.06 16.69
CA ASN A 163 -6.17 -4.64 17.00
C ASN A 163 -5.24 -3.91 16.01
N CYS A 164 -4.75 -4.59 14.96
CA CYS A 164 -3.91 -3.94 13.96
C CYS A 164 -4.71 -3.10 12.94
N ILE A 165 -6.03 -3.22 12.93
CA ILE A 165 -6.88 -2.51 11.96
C ILE A 165 -7.04 -1.05 12.37
N ILE A 166 -6.71 -0.13 11.42
CA ILE A 166 -6.95 1.30 11.54
C ILE A 166 -8.18 1.64 10.69
N GLU A 167 -9.32 1.85 11.35
CA GLU A 167 -10.60 2.19 10.70
C GLU A 167 -10.77 3.71 10.60
N GLN A 168 -10.06 4.34 9.65
CA GLN A 168 -9.99 5.81 9.49
C GLN A 168 -10.25 6.27 8.05
N GLY A 169 -10.69 5.38 7.17
CA GLY A 169 -10.84 5.68 5.75
C GLY A 169 -9.67 5.16 4.90
N TYR A 170 -9.81 5.26 3.59
CA TYR A 170 -8.69 5.03 2.67
C TYR A 170 -7.95 6.35 2.44
N PRO A 171 -6.63 6.46 2.71
CA PRO A 171 -5.85 7.67 2.45
C PRO A 171 -5.97 8.19 1.02
N ARG A 172 -6.13 7.31 0.02
CA ARG A 172 -6.35 7.68 -1.37
C ARG A 172 -7.61 8.54 -1.60
N ASN A 173 -8.61 8.44 -0.72
CA ASN A 173 -9.87 9.17 -0.84
C ASN A 173 -9.76 10.60 -0.33
N ASP A 174 -8.72 10.96 0.40
CA ASP A 174 -8.51 12.31 0.91
C ASP A 174 -8.44 13.34 -0.21
N PHE A 175 -7.96 12.93 -1.40
CA PHE A 175 -7.96 13.76 -2.60
C PHE A 175 -9.37 14.22 -3.02
N LEU A 176 -10.42 13.45 -2.72
CA LEU A 176 -11.82 13.82 -3.04
C LEU A 176 -12.33 15.02 -2.22
N TYR A 177 -11.62 15.35 -1.14
CA TYR A 177 -11.93 16.51 -0.28
C TYR A 177 -10.91 17.64 -0.42
N ASN A 178 -9.68 17.29 -0.79
CA ASN A 178 -8.54 18.22 -0.78
C ASN A 178 -8.11 18.66 -2.18
N TYR A 179 -8.87 18.34 -3.24
CA TYR A 179 -8.55 18.76 -4.60
C TYR A 179 -8.72 20.27 -4.79
N THR A 180 -7.94 20.86 -5.69
CA THR A 180 -7.98 22.27 -6.07
C THR A 180 -8.63 22.46 -7.44
N GLU A 181 -9.02 23.71 -7.76
CA GLU A 181 -9.48 24.07 -9.12
C GLU A 181 -8.44 23.73 -10.20
N ASP A 182 -7.16 23.87 -9.89
CA ASP A 182 -6.07 23.52 -10.82
C ASP A 182 -5.95 22.00 -11.02
N ASP A 183 -6.23 21.19 -10.00
CA ASP A 183 -6.36 19.74 -10.16
C ASP A 183 -7.49 19.38 -11.11
N VAL A 184 -8.65 20.03 -10.97
CA VAL A 184 -9.79 19.83 -11.88
C VAL A 184 -9.43 20.18 -13.31
N LYS A 185 -8.79 21.34 -13.55
CA LYS A 185 -8.32 21.77 -14.88
C LYS A 185 -7.35 20.75 -15.49
N ARG A 186 -6.33 20.38 -14.73
CA ARG A 186 -5.33 19.39 -15.15
C ARG A 186 -5.95 18.05 -15.52
N ILE A 187 -6.90 17.56 -14.71
CA ILE A 187 -7.61 16.29 -14.97
C ILE A 187 -8.44 16.41 -16.25
N LYS A 188 -9.20 17.51 -16.41
CA LYS A 188 -10.02 17.74 -17.61
C LYS A 188 -9.16 17.80 -18.88
N GLN A 189 -8.03 18.51 -18.85
CA GLN A 189 -7.08 18.56 -19.96
C GLN A 189 -6.54 17.16 -20.29
N LYS A 190 -6.11 16.42 -19.29
CA LYS A 190 -5.58 15.06 -19.47
C LYS A 190 -6.62 14.10 -20.08
N LEU A 191 -7.91 14.32 -19.79
CA LEU A 191 -9.01 13.52 -20.33
C LEU A 191 -9.53 14.07 -21.67
N GLY A 192 -9.02 15.22 -22.15
CA GLY A 192 -9.49 15.87 -23.37
C GLY A 192 -10.93 16.43 -23.28
N ILE A 193 -11.36 16.82 -22.08
CA ILE A 193 -12.73 17.32 -21.80
C ILE A 193 -12.74 18.74 -21.23
N ASP A 194 -11.66 19.47 -21.38
CA ASP A 194 -11.45 20.82 -20.84
C ASP A 194 -12.42 21.88 -21.40
N GLY A 195 -12.98 21.69 -22.58
CA GLY A 195 -14.02 22.57 -23.17
C GLY A 195 -15.47 22.13 -22.93
N ILE A 196 -15.73 21.08 -22.15
CA ILE A 196 -17.05 20.50 -22.00
C ILE A 196 -17.71 20.94 -20.71
N ASN A 197 -18.82 21.74 -20.85
CA ASN A 197 -19.68 22.19 -19.74
C ASN A 197 -20.70 21.13 -19.28
N LYS A 198 -20.44 19.83 -19.44
CA LYS A 198 -21.36 18.77 -19.01
C LYS A 198 -20.85 18.09 -17.76
N LYS A 199 -21.72 17.84 -16.79
CA LYS A 199 -21.45 16.90 -15.71
C LYS A 199 -21.38 15.48 -16.29
N ILE A 200 -20.27 14.80 -16.09
CA ILE A 200 -20.15 13.36 -16.33
C ILE A 200 -20.46 12.69 -14.99
N ILE A 201 -21.53 11.91 -14.96
CA ILE A 201 -21.95 11.14 -13.79
C ILE A 201 -21.60 9.68 -14.05
#